data_0268783578eac998f51247ce4bb04a43
#
_entry.id   0268783578eac998f51247ce4bb04a43
#
_cell.length_a   1.000
_cell.length_b   1.000
_cell.length_c   1.000
_cell.angle_alpha   90.00
_cell.angle_beta   90.00
_cell.angle_gamma   90.00
#
_symmetry.space_group_name_H-M   'P 1'
#
loop_
_entity.id
_entity.type
_entity.pdbx_description
1 polymer ?
#
loop_
_entity_poly.entity_id
_entity_poly.type
_entity_poly.pdbx_seq_one_letter_code
_entity_poly.pdbx_strand_id
1 'polypeptide(L)'
;MSFSVDTIKKACLLETGVIHLATTLNSSFTQRSSAGPDAGLKAIFLRFGRHRVRMTIDQDPTKTQFKLKKKDDGYCIMKGDFNFLSNVTVEKPLLHAPNQAFINLASVCSFNCKYCATPKLKVRFTLEPRRALNLIRSVMYSDIGTKAIALTSGVVGSERKTIKLMVSVIKIIRQELGHQIPIGVEPYVTKKRYIEEIYSAGADEIKVNVESFDKEILKNVCPDKDYGKITSALEYSSKIFGKNKVCSNTIIGLGESDTTVLNGLKWMSKRGVVVNLRPLLINPYRKQDIMMATQNKAVRPSAERMLNLALSHRSILEEYGLNTLLFNTMCHKCTGCEISPQQDV
;
A
#
# COMPACT_ATOMS: atom_id res chain seq x y z
N MET A 1 1.47 13.15 -24.43
CA MET A 1 2.66 13.10 -23.54
C MET A 1 3.23 11.69 -23.63
N SER A 2 4.55 11.56 -23.80
CA SER A 2 5.23 10.27 -23.78
C SER A 2 5.72 9.97 -22.35
N PHE A 3 5.53 8.75 -21.89
CA PHE A 3 6.10 8.28 -20.61
C PHE A 3 7.62 8.14 -20.74
N SER A 4 8.34 8.38 -19.63
CA SER A 4 9.76 8.06 -19.60
C SER A 4 9.98 6.54 -19.71
N VAL A 5 11.13 6.13 -20.24
CA VAL A 5 11.48 4.71 -20.35
C VAL A 5 11.42 4.01 -18.98
N ASP A 6 11.90 4.68 -17.93
CA ASP A 6 11.88 4.11 -16.58
C ASP A 6 10.47 3.99 -15.99
N THR A 7 9.56 4.92 -16.31
CA THR A 7 8.14 4.82 -15.94
C THR A 7 7.50 3.57 -16.59
N ILE A 8 7.76 3.35 -17.88
CA ILE A 8 7.26 2.17 -18.60
C ILE A 8 7.84 0.89 -17.99
N LYS A 9 9.14 0.86 -17.69
CA LYS A 9 9.79 -0.28 -17.05
C LYS A 9 9.20 -0.57 -15.67
N LYS A 10 8.92 0.46 -14.87
CA LYS A 10 8.22 0.30 -13.59
C LYS A 10 6.84 -0.33 -13.79
N ALA A 11 6.07 0.12 -14.77
CA ALA A 11 4.76 -0.44 -15.06
C ALA A 11 4.84 -1.91 -15.48
N CYS A 12 5.81 -2.31 -16.31
CA CYS A 12 6.05 -3.70 -16.68
C CYS A 12 6.41 -4.58 -15.47
N LEU A 13 7.23 -4.07 -14.54
CA LEU A 13 7.54 -4.79 -13.31
C LEU A 13 6.30 -4.94 -12.42
N LEU A 14 5.47 -3.89 -12.32
CA LEU A 14 4.23 -3.95 -11.57
C LEU A 14 3.19 -4.88 -12.20
N GLU A 15 3.11 -4.96 -13.53
CA GLU A 15 2.23 -5.88 -14.25
C GLU A 15 2.56 -7.34 -13.90
N THR A 16 3.84 -7.71 -13.86
CA THR A 16 4.28 -9.03 -13.42
C THR A 16 4.15 -9.19 -11.91
N GLY A 17 4.60 -8.20 -11.14
CA GLY A 17 4.57 -8.15 -9.68
C GLY A 17 5.46 -9.19 -8.98
N VAL A 18 6.16 -10.02 -9.74
CA VAL A 18 6.97 -11.15 -9.26
C VAL A 18 8.37 -11.10 -9.86
N ILE A 19 9.38 -11.43 -9.05
CA ILE A 19 10.79 -11.51 -9.47
C ILE A 19 11.46 -12.75 -8.90
N HIS A 20 12.34 -13.39 -9.67
CA HIS A 20 13.22 -14.44 -9.20
C HIS A 20 14.59 -13.87 -8.79
N LEU A 21 15.13 -14.34 -7.67
CA LEU A 21 16.46 -13.97 -7.21
C LEU A 21 17.51 -14.94 -7.78
N ALA A 22 18.23 -14.51 -8.81
CA ALA A 22 19.37 -15.25 -9.36
C ALA A 22 20.69 -14.90 -8.64
N THR A 23 20.58 -14.39 -7.40
CA THR A 23 21.72 -14.04 -6.53
C THR A 23 21.29 -14.15 -5.07
N THR A 24 22.25 -14.44 -4.19
CA THR A 24 22.00 -14.44 -2.75
C THR A 24 21.92 -13.01 -2.23
N LEU A 25 20.84 -12.72 -1.48
CA LEU A 25 20.66 -11.47 -0.77
C LEU A 25 20.70 -11.70 0.74
N ASN A 26 21.26 -10.74 1.48
CA ASN A 26 21.13 -10.73 2.93
C ASN A 26 19.63 -10.67 3.28
N SER A 27 19.22 -11.45 4.27
CA SER A 27 17.81 -11.56 4.71
C SER A 27 17.20 -10.23 5.12
N SER A 28 18.01 -9.26 5.54
CA SER A 28 17.56 -7.91 5.91
C SER A 28 16.99 -7.09 4.74
N PHE A 29 17.30 -7.46 3.48
CA PHE A 29 16.75 -6.83 2.28
C PHE A 29 15.43 -7.45 1.81
N THR A 30 15.03 -8.55 2.43
CA THR A 30 13.78 -9.20 2.11
C THR A 30 12.82 -9.15 3.30
N GLN A 31 11.54 -9.06 3.02
CA GLN A 31 10.52 -9.01 4.06
C GLN A 31 9.37 -9.95 3.74
N ARG A 32 8.88 -10.63 4.77
CA ARG A 32 7.60 -11.35 4.70
C ARG A 32 6.49 -10.46 5.23
N SER A 33 5.50 -10.20 4.39
CA SER A 33 4.37 -9.35 4.79
C SER A 33 3.52 -9.99 5.88
N SER A 34 3.12 -9.21 6.87
CA SER A 34 2.27 -9.64 7.99
C SER A 34 0.79 -9.28 7.82
N ALA A 35 0.45 -8.54 6.77
CA ALA A 35 -0.92 -8.07 6.53
C ALA A 35 -1.19 -7.79 5.04
N GLY A 36 -2.47 -7.71 4.69
CA GLY A 36 -2.92 -7.28 3.36
C GLY A 36 -2.97 -8.41 2.33
N PRO A 37 -3.03 -8.03 1.04
CA PRO A 37 -3.12 -9.00 -0.06
C PRO A 37 -1.88 -9.88 -0.18
N ASP A 38 -0.72 -9.35 0.18
CA ASP A 38 0.58 -10.03 0.10
C ASP A 38 1.00 -10.72 1.41
N ALA A 39 0.11 -10.80 2.40
CA ALA A 39 0.39 -11.46 3.67
C ALA A 39 0.93 -12.89 3.47
N GLY A 40 2.04 -13.19 4.16
CA GLY A 40 2.76 -14.46 4.03
C GLY A 40 3.75 -14.55 2.87
N LEU A 41 3.73 -13.64 1.90
CA LEU A 41 4.68 -13.61 0.79
C LEU A 41 5.95 -12.84 1.15
N LYS A 42 7.10 -13.28 0.62
CA LYS A 42 8.36 -12.53 0.66
C LYS A 42 8.41 -11.50 -0.46
N ALA A 43 8.97 -10.34 -0.18
CA ALA A 43 9.13 -9.28 -1.16
C ALA A 43 10.45 -8.53 -0.98
N ILE A 44 10.86 -7.80 -2.03
CA ILE A 44 11.97 -6.85 -2.02
C ILE A 44 11.51 -5.50 -2.55
N PHE A 45 12.26 -4.46 -2.17
CA PHE A 45 12.14 -3.14 -2.76
C PHE A 45 13.34 -2.85 -3.66
N LEU A 46 13.05 -2.44 -4.89
CA LEU A 46 14.03 -2.11 -5.89
C LEU A 46 13.88 -0.64 -6.27
N ARG A 47 15.01 0.07 -6.35
CA ARG A 47 15.06 1.46 -6.77
C ARG A 47 15.95 1.61 -8.00
N PHE A 48 15.49 2.41 -8.96
CA PHE A 48 16.21 2.81 -10.17
C PHE A 48 15.79 4.23 -10.54
N GLY A 49 16.74 5.12 -10.74
CA GLY A 49 16.47 6.53 -10.88
C GLY A 49 15.61 7.06 -9.73
N ARG A 50 14.52 7.74 -10.06
CA ARG A 50 13.53 8.24 -9.08
C ARG A 50 12.45 7.21 -8.70
N HIS A 51 12.41 6.08 -9.38
CA HIS A 51 11.36 5.09 -9.26
C HIS A 51 11.68 4.04 -8.20
N ARG A 52 10.65 3.55 -7.54
CA ARG A 52 10.69 2.41 -6.63
C ARG A 52 9.63 1.40 -7.04
N VAL A 53 9.95 0.12 -6.94
CA VAL A 53 9.01 -0.96 -7.14
C VAL A 53 9.18 -2.01 -6.04
N ARG A 54 8.05 -2.52 -5.53
CA ARG A 54 8.01 -3.65 -4.62
C ARG A 54 7.60 -4.90 -5.40
N MET A 55 8.45 -5.92 -5.37
CA MET A 55 8.26 -7.17 -6.10
C MET A 55 8.13 -8.33 -5.12
N THR A 56 7.17 -9.23 -5.35
CA THR A 56 7.10 -10.51 -4.65
C THR A 56 8.22 -11.43 -5.16
N ILE A 57 8.89 -12.13 -4.25
CA ILE A 57 9.93 -13.09 -4.61
C ILE A 57 9.30 -14.46 -4.85
N ASP A 58 9.54 -15.05 -6.02
CA ASP A 58 9.25 -16.46 -6.28
C ASP A 58 10.55 -17.26 -6.40
N GLN A 59 10.60 -18.42 -5.75
CA GLN A 59 11.75 -19.31 -5.80
C GLN A 59 11.82 -20.08 -7.14
N ASP A 60 10.67 -20.28 -7.78
CA ASP A 60 10.58 -20.93 -9.07
C ASP A 60 10.88 -19.93 -10.21
N PRO A 61 12.02 -20.10 -10.92
CA PRO A 61 12.41 -19.18 -11.99
C PRO A 61 11.46 -19.20 -13.20
N THR A 62 10.57 -20.20 -13.30
CA THR A 62 9.61 -20.33 -14.39
C THR A 62 8.36 -19.48 -14.17
N LYS A 63 8.12 -19.00 -12.95
CA LYS A 63 6.96 -18.20 -12.57
C LYS A 63 7.06 -16.72 -13.00
N THR A 64 8.23 -16.28 -13.44
CA THR A 64 8.46 -14.91 -13.86
C THR A 64 9.53 -14.81 -14.95
N GLN A 65 9.37 -13.85 -15.83
CA GLN A 65 10.39 -13.50 -16.83
C GLN A 65 11.49 -12.59 -16.25
N PHE A 66 11.31 -12.04 -15.04
CA PHE A 66 12.26 -11.10 -14.43
C PHE A 66 13.15 -11.79 -13.40
N LYS A 67 14.46 -11.59 -13.55
CA LYS A 67 15.49 -12.13 -12.64
C LYS A 67 16.38 -11.01 -12.13
N LEU A 68 16.56 -10.91 -10.81
CA LEU A 68 17.54 -10.02 -10.21
C LEU A 68 18.91 -10.70 -10.20
N LYS A 69 19.91 -10.05 -10.80
CA LYS A 69 21.31 -10.50 -10.80
C LYS A 69 22.18 -9.45 -10.13
N LYS A 70 23.22 -9.90 -9.42
CA LYS A 70 24.30 -9.02 -8.92
C LYS A 70 25.24 -8.68 -10.08
N LYS A 71 25.71 -7.44 -10.12
CA LYS A 71 26.82 -6.96 -10.94
C LYS A 71 27.88 -6.31 -10.04
N ASP A 72 29.03 -5.95 -10.60
CA ASP A 72 30.15 -5.38 -9.83
C ASP A 72 29.73 -4.16 -9.01
N ASP A 73 28.95 -3.24 -9.60
CA ASP A 73 28.51 -1.98 -8.98
C ASP A 73 27.03 -1.97 -8.57
N GLY A 74 26.44 -3.12 -8.19
CA GLY A 74 25.06 -3.16 -7.73
C GLY A 74 24.27 -4.32 -8.29
N TYR A 75 23.06 -4.04 -8.81
CA TYR A 75 22.17 -5.06 -9.32
C TYR A 75 21.62 -4.67 -10.69
N CYS A 76 21.22 -5.67 -11.47
CA CYS A 76 20.43 -5.49 -12.68
C CYS A 76 19.22 -6.43 -12.70
N ILE A 77 18.17 -6.04 -13.43
CA ILE A 77 17.02 -6.89 -13.71
C ILE A 77 17.14 -7.39 -15.14
N MET A 78 17.15 -8.71 -15.29
CA MET A 78 17.10 -9.38 -16.60
C MET A 78 15.66 -9.73 -16.94
N LYS A 79 15.29 -9.61 -18.23
CA LYS A 79 14.05 -10.15 -18.79
C LYS A 79 14.44 -11.20 -19.82
N GLY A 80 14.34 -12.48 -19.46
CA GLY A 80 15.02 -13.53 -20.20
C GLY A 80 16.53 -13.27 -20.21
N ASP A 81 17.11 -13.19 -21.40
CA ASP A 81 18.55 -12.90 -21.61
C ASP A 81 18.86 -11.41 -21.81
N PHE A 82 17.83 -10.55 -21.86
CA PHE A 82 18.01 -9.11 -22.03
C PHE A 82 18.23 -8.40 -20.70
N ASN A 83 19.17 -7.44 -20.69
CA ASN A 83 19.34 -6.52 -19.58
C ASN A 83 18.20 -5.48 -19.61
N PHE A 84 17.16 -5.72 -18.81
CA PHE A 84 15.96 -4.89 -18.76
C PHE A 84 16.19 -3.59 -17.98
N LEU A 85 16.90 -3.67 -16.86
CA LEU A 85 17.28 -2.52 -16.02
C LEU A 85 18.70 -2.70 -15.49
N SER A 86 19.53 -1.67 -15.64
CA SER A 86 20.82 -1.53 -14.99
C SER A 86 20.73 -0.59 -13.79
N ASN A 87 21.79 -0.57 -12.96
CA ASN A 87 21.92 0.35 -11.82
C ASN A 87 20.74 0.28 -10.84
N VAL A 88 20.32 -0.94 -10.52
CA VAL A 88 19.24 -1.19 -9.56
C VAL A 88 19.83 -1.28 -8.16
N THR A 89 19.25 -0.54 -7.23
CA THR A 89 19.55 -0.65 -5.80
C THR A 89 18.47 -1.49 -5.11
N VAL A 90 18.88 -2.44 -4.29
CA VAL A 90 17.96 -3.15 -3.38
C VAL A 90 17.86 -2.35 -2.09
N GLU A 91 16.66 -1.87 -1.76
CA GLU A 91 16.44 -1.06 -0.56
C GLU A 91 16.01 -1.95 0.62
N LYS A 92 16.61 -1.69 1.78
CA LYS A 92 16.23 -2.37 3.02
C LYS A 92 14.92 -1.81 3.56
N PRO A 93 13.88 -2.64 3.77
CA PRO A 93 12.65 -2.19 4.41
C PRO A 93 12.85 -1.97 5.91
N LEU A 94 12.21 -0.93 6.45
CA LEU A 94 12.04 -0.72 7.88
C LEU A 94 10.68 -1.26 8.29
N LEU A 95 10.61 -2.55 8.62
CA LEU A 95 9.42 -3.34 8.91
C LEU A 95 8.57 -3.66 7.67
N HIS A 96 8.05 -2.69 6.93
CA HIS A 96 7.25 -2.94 5.71
C HIS A 96 7.69 -2.11 4.50
N ALA A 97 8.18 -0.92 4.69
CA ALA A 97 8.56 -0.01 3.61
C ALA A 97 9.94 0.63 3.88
N PRO A 98 10.71 0.99 2.86
CA PRO A 98 11.94 1.76 3.06
C PRO A 98 11.64 3.13 3.68
N ASN A 99 12.52 3.58 4.57
CA ASN A 99 12.47 4.90 5.22
C ASN A 99 11.25 5.18 6.12
N GLN A 100 10.43 4.17 6.42
CA GLN A 100 9.27 4.31 7.30
C GLN A 100 9.19 3.15 8.29
N ALA A 101 8.98 3.46 9.57
CA ALA A 101 8.57 2.48 10.55
C ALA A 101 7.11 2.10 10.31
N PHE A 102 6.85 1.25 9.31
CA PHE A 102 5.51 0.83 8.93
C PHE A 102 5.12 -0.44 9.66
N ILE A 103 4.25 -0.33 10.67
CA ILE A 103 3.87 -1.41 11.57
C ILE A 103 2.44 -1.87 11.34
N ASN A 104 2.27 -3.19 11.27
CA ASN A 104 0.97 -3.81 11.43
C ASN A 104 0.71 -4.08 12.92
N LEU A 105 -0.28 -3.42 13.52
CA LEU A 105 -0.63 -3.56 14.92
C LEU A 105 -1.31 -4.88 15.25
N ALA A 106 -2.05 -5.45 14.30
CA ALA A 106 -2.68 -6.75 14.47
C ALA A 106 -2.81 -7.51 13.15
N SER A 107 -2.37 -8.77 13.14
CA SER A 107 -2.65 -9.73 12.06
C SER A 107 -3.99 -10.46 12.25
N VAL A 108 -4.68 -10.21 13.35
CA VAL A 108 -6.06 -10.67 13.58
C VAL A 108 -7.00 -9.72 12.85
N CYS A 109 -7.91 -10.27 12.01
CA CYS A 109 -8.93 -9.49 11.33
C CYS A 109 -10.27 -10.23 11.36
N SER A 110 -11.33 -9.52 11.78
CA SER A 110 -12.70 -10.06 11.78
C SER A 110 -13.35 -10.02 10.41
N PHE A 111 -12.74 -9.30 9.44
CA PHE A 111 -13.25 -9.20 8.08
C PHE A 111 -12.69 -10.30 7.18
N ASN A 112 -13.47 -10.68 6.17
CA ASN A 112 -13.12 -11.72 5.22
C ASN A 112 -13.04 -11.18 3.78
N CYS A 113 -12.30 -10.08 3.57
CA CYS A 113 -12.05 -9.57 2.24
C CYS A 113 -11.36 -10.64 1.36
N LYS A 114 -11.92 -10.91 0.19
CA LYS A 114 -11.55 -12.07 -0.64
C LYS A 114 -10.16 -11.97 -1.26
N TYR A 115 -9.60 -10.78 -1.40
CA TYR A 115 -8.23 -10.53 -1.85
C TYR A 115 -7.19 -10.59 -0.73
N CYS A 116 -7.61 -10.41 0.55
CA CYS A 116 -6.71 -10.24 1.68
C CYS A 116 -6.31 -11.58 2.29
N ALA A 117 -5.01 -11.88 2.33
CA ALA A 117 -4.50 -13.12 2.89
C ALA A 117 -4.27 -13.08 4.42
N THR A 118 -4.43 -11.94 5.06
CA THR A 118 -4.24 -11.81 6.52
C THR A 118 -5.00 -12.86 7.34
N PRO A 119 -6.30 -13.14 7.09
CA PRO A 119 -7.04 -14.15 7.86
C PRO A 119 -6.54 -15.59 7.66
N LYS A 120 -5.72 -15.84 6.61
CA LYS A 120 -5.17 -17.17 6.29
C LYS A 120 -3.80 -17.41 6.95
N LEU A 121 -3.20 -16.40 7.59
CA LEU A 121 -1.92 -16.56 8.28
C LEU A 121 -2.07 -17.46 9.51
N LYS A 122 -1.08 -18.36 9.71
CA LYS A 122 -1.01 -19.22 10.90
C LYS A 122 -0.66 -18.42 12.16
N VAL A 123 0.29 -17.48 12.03
CA VAL A 123 0.73 -16.63 13.14
C VAL A 123 -0.21 -15.43 13.28
N ARG A 124 -0.83 -15.33 14.43
CA ARG A 124 -1.75 -14.24 14.77
C ARG A 124 -1.21 -13.48 15.97
N PHE A 125 -1.24 -12.16 15.88
CA PHE A 125 -0.79 -11.29 16.97
C PHE A 125 -1.64 -10.02 17.04
N THR A 126 -1.62 -9.41 18.19
CA THR A 126 -2.02 -8.03 18.46
C THR A 126 -0.91 -7.42 19.32
N LEU A 127 -0.35 -6.30 18.89
CA LEU A 127 0.74 -5.64 19.60
C LEU A 127 0.18 -4.75 20.72
N GLU A 128 0.73 -4.92 21.90
CA GLU A 128 0.55 -3.94 22.97
C GLU A 128 1.23 -2.61 22.63
N PRO A 129 0.70 -1.45 23.07
CA PRO A 129 1.24 -0.14 22.69
C PRO A 129 2.73 0.02 22.97
N ARG A 130 3.22 -0.44 24.13
CA ARG A 130 4.65 -0.39 24.48
C ARG A 130 5.51 -1.24 23.55
N ARG A 131 5.01 -2.41 23.14
CA ARG A 131 5.72 -3.28 22.18
C ARG A 131 5.79 -2.66 20.79
N ALA A 132 4.71 -2.00 20.35
CA ALA A 132 4.70 -1.25 19.10
C ALA A 132 5.74 -0.12 19.11
N LEU A 133 5.81 0.66 20.20
CA LEU A 133 6.83 1.70 20.39
C LEU A 133 8.25 1.13 20.36
N ASN A 134 8.52 0.01 21.03
CA ASN A 134 9.85 -0.61 21.04
C ASN A 134 10.27 -1.07 19.62
N LEU A 135 9.35 -1.61 18.81
CA LEU A 135 9.62 -1.94 17.42
C LEU A 135 9.92 -0.68 16.58
N ILE A 136 9.21 0.42 16.80
CA ILE A 136 9.50 1.70 16.14
C ILE A 136 10.90 2.17 16.51
N ARG A 137 11.24 2.19 17.80
CA ARG A 137 12.58 2.60 18.28
C ARG A 137 13.69 1.75 17.69
N SER A 138 13.52 0.43 17.57
CA SER A 138 14.54 -0.47 17.03
C SER A 138 14.92 -0.17 15.57
N VAL A 139 14.01 0.44 14.78
CA VAL A 139 14.29 0.84 13.40
C VAL A 139 14.64 2.31 13.25
N MET A 140 14.22 3.16 14.18
CA MET A 140 14.58 4.59 14.19
C MET A 140 16.09 4.82 14.36
N TYR A 141 16.72 4.00 15.19
CA TYR A 141 18.16 4.05 15.45
C TYR A 141 18.98 3.22 14.45
N SER A 142 18.36 2.72 13.37
CA SER A 142 19.10 2.05 12.31
C SER A 142 19.78 3.07 11.39
N ASP A 143 20.87 2.65 10.73
CA ASP A 143 21.69 3.48 9.81
C ASP A 143 20.90 4.12 8.65
N ILE A 144 19.68 3.63 8.39
CA ILE A 144 18.84 4.09 7.26
C ILE A 144 18.05 5.37 7.62
N GLY A 145 17.83 5.63 8.90
CA GLY A 145 17.01 6.76 9.37
C GLY A 145 15.52 6.64 9.03
N THR A 146 14.68 6.73 10.05
CA THR A 146 13.21 6.70 9.89
C THR A 146 12.69 8.11 9.61
N LYS A 147 12.02 8.30 8.47
CA LYS A 147 11.43 9.60 8.07
C LYS A 147 9.94 9.72 8.42
N ALA A 148 9.28 8.61 8.72
CA ALA A 148 7.85 8.57 9.04
C ALA A 148 7.49 7.31 9.82
N ILE A 149 6.37 7.38 10.52
CA ILE A 149 5.74 6.22 11.16
C ILE A 149 4.42 5.97 10.45
N ALA A 150 4.14 4.71 10.13
CA ALA A 150 2.88 4.30 9.54
C ALA A 150 2.29 3.13 10.33
N LEU A 151 1.03 3.24 10.71
CA LEU A 151 0.32 2.25 11.52
C LEU A 151 -0.85 1.68 10.73
N THR A 152 -0.88 0.37 10.52
CA THR A 152 -2.03 -0.36 9.97
C THR A 152 -2.51 -1.42 10.94
N SER A 153 -3.71 -1.93 10.76
CA SER A 153 -4.25 -3.01 11.60
C SER A 153 -5.34 -3.78 10.86
N GLY A 154 -5.42 -5.08 11.11
CA GLY A 154 -6.65 -5.80 10.91
C GLY A 154 -7.74 -5.32 11.87
N VAL A 155 -9.01 -5.64 11.59
CA VAL A 155 -10.13 -5.32 12.48
C VAL A 155 -10.15 -6.29 13.66
N VAL A 156 -9.75 -5.81 14.84
CA VAL A 156 -9.64 -6.61 16.07
C VAL A 156 -10.99 -6.72 16.76
N GLY A 157 -11.81 -7.69 16.35
CA GLY A 157 -13.14 -7.95 16.89
C GLY A 157 -14.18 -6.88 16.55
N SER A 158 -13.85 -5.60 16.61
CA SER A 158 -14.74 -4.49 16.25
C SER A 158 -13.96 -3.23 15.88
N GLU A 159 -14.61 -2.32 15.14
CA GLU A 159 -14.09 -0.98 14.84
C GLU A 159 -13.61 -0.27 16.12
N ARG A 160 -14.46 -0.23 17.18
CA ARG A 160 -14.13 0.42 18.45
C ARG A 160 -12.85 -0.12 19.09
N LYS A 161 -12.68 -1.45 19.15
CA LYS A 161 -11.48 -2.07 19.76
C LYS A 161 -10.23 -1.74 18.94
N THR A 162 -10.34 -1.78 17.61
CA THR A 162 -9.23 -1.44 16.71
C THR A 162 -8.80 0.01 16.85
N ILE A 163 -9.77 0.94 16.88
CA ILE A 163 -9.48 2.37 17.07
C ILE A 163 -8.87 2.66 18.43
N LYS A 164 -9.39 2.06 19.51
CA LYS A 164 -8.78 2.20 20.85
C LYS A 164 -7.31 1.76 20.87
N LEU A 165 -7.00 0.61 20.27
CA LEU A 165 -5.62 0.14 20.14
C LEU A 165 -4.75 1.16 19.39
N MET A 166 -5.20 1.60 18.23
CA MET A 166 -4.46 2.56 17.40
C MET A 166 -4.23 3.89 18.11
N VAL A 167 -5.27 4.45 18.73
CA VAL A 167 -5.19 5.69 19.54
C VAL A 167 -4.18 5.54 20.68
N SER A 168 -4.20 4.40 21.40
CA SER A 168 -3.24 4.15 22.49
C SER A 168 -1.79 4.09 21.99
N VAL A 169 -1.58 3.50 20.81
CA VAL A 169 -0.25 3.45 20.17
C VAL A 169 0.18 4.86 19.71
N ILE A 170 -0.68 5.64 19.10
CA ILE A 170 -0.36 7.02 18.68
C ILE A 170 0.03 7.86 19.91
N LYS A 171 -0.77 7.81 20.97
CA LYS A 171 -0.52 8.58 22.21
C LYS A 171 0.84 8.25 22.83
N ILE A 172 1.19 6.98 22.97
CA ILE A 172 2.50 6.60 23.54
C ILE A 172 3.65 7.02 22.62
N ILE A 173 3.48 6.94 21.30
CA ILE A 173 4.48 7.46 20.35
C ILE A 173 4.66 8.96 20.53
N ARG A 174 3.58 9.74 20.62
CA ARG A 174 3.65 11.19 20.81
C ARG A 174 4.26 11.61 22.14
N GLN A 175 3.94 10.90 23.21
CA GLN A 175 4.55 11.12 24.53
C GLN A 175 6.05 10.88 24.54
N GLU A 176 6.52 9.85 23.84
CA GLU A 176 7.91 9.39 23.89
C GLU A 176 8.81 9.94 22.79
N LEU A 177 8.25 10.29 21.62
CA LEU A 177 9.01 10.71 20.43
C LEU A 177 8.61 12.13 19.96
N GLY A 178 7.62 12.75 20.59
CA GLY A 178 7.17 14.10 20.22
C GLY A 178 6.47 14.15 18.86
N HIS A 179 6.47 15.35 18.24
CA HIS A 179 5.76 15.63 16.99
C HIS A 179 6.66 15.78 15.75
N GLN A 180 7.97 15.55 15.89
CA GLN A 180 8.96 15.73 14.82
C GLN A 180 8.77 14.77 13.66
N ILE A 181 8.32 13.53 13.95
CA ILE A 181 8.15 12.48 12.96
C ILE A 181 6.66 12.35 12.61
N PRO A 182 6.27 12.46 11.33
CA PRO A 182 4.88 12.32 10.92
C PRO A 182 4.36 10.90 11.14
N ILE A 183 3.10 10.80 11.61
CA ILE A 183 2.39 9.55 11.84
C ILE A 183 1.22 9.45 10.85
N GLY A 184 1.26 8.46 9.96
CA GLY A 184 0.13 8.07 9.13
C GLY A 184 -0.56 6.83 9.68
N VAL A 185 -1.88 6.79 9.54
CA VAL A 185 -2.68 5.67 10.06
C VAL A 185 -3.61 5.09 9.00
N GLU A 186 -3.80 3.76 9.04
CA GLU A 186 -4.66 3.03 8.12
C GLU A 186 -5.66 2.16 8.89
N PRO A 187 -6.68 2.75 9.53
CA PRO A 187 -7.75 2.03 10.20
C PRO A 187 -8.88 1.65 9.25
N TYR A 188 -9.66 0.62 9.59
CA TYR A 188 -11.07 0.59 9.20
C TYR A 188 -11.83 1.52 10.14
N VAL A 189 -12.41 2.58 9.62
CA VAL A 189 -13.17 3.57 10.38
C VAL A 189 -14.36 4.07 9.59
N THR A 190 -15.54 4.17 10.26
CA THR A 190 -16.79 4.62 9.66
C THR A 190 -17.49 5.71 10.49
N LYS A 191 -17.11 5.89 11.75
CA LYS A 191 -17.78 6.82 12.67
C LYS A 191 -16.93 8.08 12.86
N LYS A 192 -17.54 9.25 12.71
CA LYS A 192 -16.92 10.58 12.86
C LYS A 192 -16.11 10.70 14.14
N ARG A 193 -16.69 10.34 15.29
CA ARG A 193 -16.02 10.40 16.60
C ARG A 193 -14.68 9.65 16.64
N TYR A 194 -14.56 8.54 15.91
CA TYR A 194 -13.33 7.76 15.87
C TYR A 194 -12.26 8.42 15.00
N ILE A 195 -12.67 9.15 13.97
CA ILE A 195 -11.76 9.98 13.16
C ILE A 195 -11.21 11.13 14.03
N GLU A 196 -12.07 11.76 14.81
CA GLU A 196 -11.69 12.80 15.77
C GLU A 196 -10.76 12.27 16.87
N GLU A 197 -11.05 11.09 17.43
CA GLU A 197 -10.17 10.42 18.42
C GLU A 197 -8.76 10.16 17.85
N ILE A 198 -8.66 9.69 16.60
CA ILE A 198 -7.39 9.44 15.91
C ILE A 198 -6.64 10.75 15.68
N TYR A 199 -7.31 11.79 15.18
CA TYR A 199 -6.72 13.10 14.93
C TYR A 199 -6.22 13.73 16.23
N SER A 200 -7.06 13.75 17.27
CA SER A 200 -6.72 14.33 18.58
C SER A 200 -5.61 13.53 19.30
N ALA A 201 -5.42 12.25 18.97
CA ALA A 201 -4.29 11.47 19.47
C ALA A 201 -2.96 11.88 18.83
N GLY A 202 -2.99 12.62 17.71
CA GLY A 202 -1.81 13.15 17.05
C GLY A 202 -1.43 12.46 15.74
N ALA A 203 -2.35 11.80 15.04
CA ALA A 203 -2.11 11.34 13.67
C ALA A 203 -2.07 12.53 12.71
N ASP A 204 -1.11 12.54 11.77
CA ASP A 204 -0.94 13.60 10.78
C ASP A 204 -1.65 13.29 9.46
N GLU A 205 -1.76 12.02 9.11
CA GLU A 205 -2.36 11.54 7.86
C GLU A 205 -3.21 10.30 8.12
N ILE A 206 -4.32 10.17 7.37
CA ILE A 206 -5.22 9.04 7.50
C ILE A 206 -5.50 8.40 6.14
N LYS A 207 -5.52 7.07 6.11
CA LYS A 207 -5.89 6.26 4.95
C LYS A 207 -7.08 5.37 5.29
N VAL A 208 -8.20 5.57 4.59
CA VAL A 208 -9.41 4.74 4.72
C VAL A 208 -9.71 4.11 3.37
N ASN A 209 -9.60 2.80 3.27
CA ASN A 209 -9.62 2.11 1.98
C ASN A 209 -11.04 1.83 1.49
N VAL A 210 -11.40 2.37 0.32
CA VAL A 210 -12.66 2.07 -0.37
C VAL A 210 -12.61 0.72 -1.10
N GLU A 211 -11.42 0.30 -1.52
CA GLU A 211 -11.07 -0.94 -2.23
C GLU A 211 -11.62 -1.03 -3.66
N SER A 212 -12.88 -0.67 -3.91
CA SER A 212 -13.47 -0.60 -5.24
C SER A 212 -14.48 0.54 -5.33
N PHE A 213 -14.53 1.22 -6.48
CA PHE A 213 -15.59 2.19 -6.80
C PHE A 213 -16.84 1.54 -7.37
N ASP A 214 -16.75 0.29 -7.82
CA ASP A 214 -17.90 -0.54 -8.17
C ASP A 214 -18.48 -1.14 -6.89
N LYS A 215 -19.71 -0.76 -6.57
CA LYS A 215 -20.40 -1.16 -5.33
C LYS A 215 -20.72 -2.66 -5.30
N GLU A 216 -20.99 -3.24 -6.45
CA GLU A 216 -21.29 -4.68 -6.55
C GLU A 216 -20.03 -5.50 -6.34
N ILE A 217 -18.94 -5.11 -7.02
CA ILE A 217 -17.63 -5.71 -6.81
C ILE A 217 -17.21 -5.57 -5.33
N LEU A 218 -17.36 -4.38 -4.74
CA LEU A 218 -17.05 -4.18 -3.32
C LEU A 218 -17.84 -5.13 -2.43
N LYS A 219 -19.13 -5.25 -2.63
CA LYS A 219 -20.00 -6.14 -1.85
C LYS A 219 -19.56 -7.60 -1.92
N ASN A 220 -19.15 -8.06 -3.10
CA ASN A 220 -18.74 -9.44 -3.31
C ASN A 220 -17.31 -9.72 -2.78
N VAL A 221 -16.40 -8.76 -2.98
CA VAL A 221 -14.98 -8.89 -2.60
C VAL A 221 -14.72 -8.52 -1.14
N CYS A 222 -15.47 -7.57 -0.58
CA CYS A 222 -15.34 -7.09 0.79
C CYS A 222 -16.70 -7.06 1.49
N PRO A 223 -17.34 -8.21 1.76
CA PRO A 223 -18.72 -8.28 2.24
C PRO A 223 -18.96 -7.58 3.59
N ASP A 224 -17.92 -7.44 4.39
CA ASP A 224 -17.98 -6.78 5.70
C ASP A 224 -17.81 -5.24 5.63
N LYS A 225 -17.60 -4.69 4.43
CA LYS A 225 -17.43 -3.24 4.22
C LYS A 225 -18.68 -2.61 3.65
N ASP A 226 -19.01 -1.43 4.16
CA ASP A 226 -20.14 -0.61 3.69
C ASP A 226 -19.59 0.59 2.90
N TYR A 227 -19.93 0.64 1.60
CA TYR A 227 -19.46 1.69 0.69
C TYR A 227 -19.88 3.09 1.16
N GLY A 228 -21.12 3.28 1.55
CA GLY A 228 -21.66 4.57 1.97
C GLY A 228 -21.01 5.09 3.26
N LYS A 229 -20.80 4.20 4.23
CA LYS A 229 -20.12 4.56 5.48
C LYS A 229 -18.66 4.91 5.26
N ILE A 230 -17.94 4.15 4.41
CA ILE A 230 -16.53 4.42 4.08
C ILE A 230 -16.37 5.76 3.35
N THR A 231 -17.20 6.02 2.34
CA THR A 231 -17.15 7.27 1.58
C THR A 231 -17.52 8.49 2.42
N SER A 232 -18.48 8.35 3.34
CA SER A 232 -18.82 9.39 4.33
C SER A 232 -17.67 9.62 5.33
N ALA A 233 -17.00 8.56 5.76
CA ALA A 233 -15.83 8.67 6.63
C ALA A 233 -14.66 9.37 5.94
N LEU A 234 -14.39 9.07 4.66
CA LEU A 234 -13.36 9.74 3.85
C LEU A 234 -13.64 11.24 3.69
N GLU A 235 -14.87 11.60 3.34
CA GLU A 235 -15.29 12.99 3.24
C GLU A 235 -15.13 13.73 4.57
N TYR A 236 -15.52 13.10 5.68
CA TYR A 236 -15.34 13.67 7.01
C TYR A 236 -13.86 13.78 7.41
N SER A 237 -13.07 12.75 7.11
CA SER A 237 -11.62 12.79 7.35
C SER A 237 -10.93 13.96 6.64
N SER A 238 -11.36 14.27 5.40
CA SER A 238 -10.82 15.41 4.66
C SER A 238 -11.09 16.76 5.33
N LYS A 239 -12.26 16.89 6.00
CA LYS A 239 -12.60 18.09 6.78
C LYS A 239 -11.74 18.23 8.04
N ILE A 240 -11.37 17.11 8.68
CA ILE A 240 -10.63 17.10 9.94
C ILE A 240 -9.11 17.18 9.70
N PHE A 241 -8.56 16.38 8.78
CA PHE A 241 -7.12 16.31 8.52
C PHE A 241 -6.63 17.37 7.53
N GLY A 242 -7.53 17.87 6.69
CA GLY A 242 -7.21 18.86 5.66
C GLY A 242 -6.69 18.26 4.35
N LYS A 243 -6.39 19.17 3.41
CA LYS A 243 -5.96 18.86 2.05
C LYS A 243 -4.63 18.12 2.02
N ASN A 244 -4.49 17.10 1.15
CA ASN A 244 -3.28 16.29 1.02
C ASN A 244 -2.88 15.54 2.31
N LYS A 245 -3.87 15.18 3.15
CA LYS A 245 -3.67 14.41 4.39
C LYS A 245 -4.56 13.17 4.47
N VAL A 246 -5.46 13.00 3.51
CA VAL A 246 -6.41 11.87 3.46
C VAL A 246 -6.23 11.10 2.17
N CYS A 247 -6.02 9.81 2.28
CA CYS A 247 -5.91 8.95 1.11
C CYS A 247 -6.74 7.66 1.24
N SER A 248 -6.88 6.97 0.10
CA SER A 248 -7.62 5.70 0.01
C SER A 248 -6.93 4.76 -0.97
N ASN A 249 -6.87 3.47 -0.68
CA ASN A 249 -6.53 2.48 -1.69
C ASN A 249 -7.79 2.07 -2.46
N THR A 250 -7.62 1.92 -3.77
CA THR A 250 -8.56 1.26 -4.68
C THR A 250 -7.79 0.22 -5.48
N ILE A 251 -8.31 -1.00 -5.51
CA ILE A 251 -7.73 -2.10 -6.26
C ILE A 251 -8.23 -2.03 -7.69
N ILE A 252 -7.33 -2.07 -8.66
CA ILE A 252 -7.65 -2.19 -10.08
C ILE A 252 -7.32 -3.60 -10.56
N GLY A 253 -8.24 -4.16 -11.38
CA GLY A 253 -8.16 -5.55 -11.86
C GLY A 253 -9.13 -6.52 -11.19
N LEU A 254 -10.17 -6.01 -10.53
CA LEU A 254 -11.27 -6.82 -9.96
C LEU A 254 -12.41 -7.08 -10.95
N GLY A 255 -12.31 -6.55 -12.18
CA GLY A 255 -13.33 -6.63 -13.23
C GLY A 255 -14.08 -5.32 -13.48
N GLU A 256 -13.69 -4.24 -12.79
CA GLU A 256 -14.23 -2.89 -12.96
C GLU A 256 -13.80 -2.26 -14.29
N SER A 257 -14.64 -1.35 -14.83
CA SER A 257 -14.31 -0.56 -16.02
C SER A 257 -13.43 0.64 -15.66
N ASP A 258 -12.63 1.12 -16.63
CA ASP A 258 -11.83 2.34 -16.46
C ASP A 258 -12.72 3.57 -16.22
N THR A 259 -13.89 3.63 -16.85
CA THR A 259 -14.89 4.69 -16.61
C THR A 259 -15.32 4.71 -15.14
N THR A 260 -15.58 3.55 -14.53
CA THR A 260 -15.91 3.45 -13.10
C THR A 260 -14.76 3.94 -12.23
N VAL A 261 -13.51 3.57 -12.56
CA VAL A 261 -12.31 4.03 -11.84
C VAL A 261 -12.18 5.55 -11.94
N LEU A 262 -12.24 6.13 -13.14
CA LEU A 262 -12.08 7.57 -13.38
C LEU A 262 -13.16 8.41 -12.69
N ASN A 263 -14.42 7.97 -12.75
CA ASN A 263 -15.51 8.62 -12.04
C ASN A 263 -15.30 8.58 -10.53
N GLY A 264 -14.82 7.46 -10.00
CA GLY A 264 -14.47 7.32 -8.59
C GLY A 264 -13.32 8.24 -8.17
N LEU A 265 -12.27 8.32 -8.98
CA LEU A 265 -11.14 9.24 -8.76
C LEU A 265 -11.60 10.69 -8.71
N LYS A 266 -12.41 11.11 -9.68
CA LYS A 266 -12.96 12.47 -9.73
C LYS A 266 -13.84 12.76 -8.51
N TRP A 267 -14.69 11.81 -8.11
CA TRP A 267 -15.53 11.94 -6.92
C TRP A 267 -14.72 12.10 -5.63
N MET A 268 -13.63 11.33 -5.48
CA MET A 268 -12.72 11.37 -4.32
C MET A 268 -11.92 12.69 -4.31
N SER A 269 -11.32 13.06 -5.44
CA SER A 269 -10.49 14.26 -5.55
C SER A 269 -11.28 15.54 -5.27
N LYS A 270 -12.53 15.63 -5.74
CA LYS A 270 -13.45 16.73 -5.41
C LYS A 270 -13.67 16.89 -3.90
N ARG A 271 -13.46 15.82 -3.11
CA ARG A 271 -13.60 15.80 -1.65
C ARG A 271 -12.26 15.90 -0.91
N GLY A 272 -11.18 16.19 -1.61
CA GLY A 272 -9.85 16.34 -1.02
C GLY A 272 -9.17 15.01 -0.68
N VAL A 273 -9.65 13.88 -1.20
CA VAL A 273 -9.09 12.54 -0.97
C VAL A 273 -8.22 12.12 -2.15
N VAL A 274 -6.99 11.73 -1.87
CA VAL A 274 -6.04 11.23 -2.88
C VAL A 274 -6.08 9.69 -2.90
N VAL A 275 -6.20 9.10 -4.07
CA VAL A 275 -6.34 7.66 -4.22
C VAL A 275 -5.02 7.01 -4.63
N ASN A 276 -4.71 5.85 -4.05
CA ASN A 276 -3.69 4.94 -4.54
C ASN A 276 -4.35 3.86 -5.40
N LEU A 277 -4.04 3.82 -6.70
CA LEU A 277 -4.51 2.75 -7.60
C LEU A 277 -3.58 1.53 -7.46
N ARG A 278 -4.05 0.53 -6.75
CA ARG A 278 -3.29 -0.67 -6.42
C ARG A 278 -3.56 -1.78 -7.44
N PRO A 279 -2.58 -2.22 -8.24
CA PRO A 279 -2.78 -3.38 -9.09
C PRO A 279 -3.09 -4.61 -8.23
N LEU A 280 -4.12 -5.36 -8.63
CA LEU A 280 -4.54 -6.57 -7.94
C LEU A 280 -3.36 -7.54 -7.77
N LEU A 281 -3.13 -7.99 -6.55
CA LEU A 281 -2.23 -9.08 -6.23
C LEU A 281 -3.08 -10.32 -5.89
N ILE A 282 -2.97 -11.36 -6.70
CA ILE A 282 -3.66 -12.63 -6.47
C ILE A 282 -2.76 -13.52 -5.61
N ASN A 283 -3.00 -13.48 -4.30
CA ASN A 283 -2.27 -14.33 -3.36
C ASN A 283 -2.72 -15.80 -3.53
N PRO A 284 -1.79 -16.77 -3.58
CA PRO A 284 -2.13 -18.19 -3.70
C PRO A 284 -3.16 -18.67 -2.67
N TYR A 285 -3.09 -18.17 -1.43
CA TYR A 285 -4.05 -18.55 -0.38
C TYR A 285 -5.47 -18.00 -0.58
N ARG A 286 -5.66 -17.04 -1.52
CA ARG A 286 -6.94 -16.37 -1.79
C ARG A 286 -7.36 -16.45 -3.26
N LYS A 287 -6.60 -17.16 -4.10
CA LYS A 287 -6.87 -17.23 -5.54
C LYS A 287 -8.29 -17.72 -5.83
N GLN A 288 -8.70 -18.81 -5.22
CA GLN A 288 -10.06 -19.35 -5.41
C GLN A 288 -11.13 -18.36 -4.91
N ASP A 289 -10.93 -17.78 -3.72
CA ASP A 289 -11.88 -16.85 -3.11
C ASP A 289 -12.10 -15.61 -3.99
N ILE A 290 -11.03 -15.01 -4.53
CA ILE A 290 -11.14 -13.81 -5.36
C ILE A 290 -11.72 -14.11 -6.73
N MET A 291 -11.35 -15.24 -7.34
CA MET A 291 -11.91 -15.65 -8.64
C MET A 291 -13.41 -15.88 -8.53
N MET A 292 -13.89 -16.56 -7.49
CA MET A 292 -15.33 -16.74 -7.23
C MET A 292 -16.04 -15.41 -7.02
N ALA A 293 -15.49 -14.53 -6.16
CA ALA A 293 -16.12 -13.24 -5.82
C ALA A 293 -16.22 -12.29 -7.02
N THR A 294 -15.34 -12.44 -8.01
CA THR A 294 -15.32 -11.61 -9.23
C THR A 294 -15.86 -12.34 -10.47
N GLN A 295 -16.48 -13.51 -10.31
CA GLN A 295 -16.97 -14.32 -11.43
C GLN A 295 -15.88 -14.58 -12.48
N ASN A 296 -14.66 -14.88 -12.04
CA ASN A 296 -13.45 -15.11 -12.85
C ASN A 296 -12.98 -13.89 -13.66
N LYS A 297 -13.44 -12.67 -13.33
CA LYS A 297 -13.00 -11.43 -13.98
C LYS A 297 -11.72 -10.83 -13.36
N ALA A 298 -11.30 -11.33 -12.18
CA ALA A 298 -10.10 -10.84 -11.52
C ALA A 298 -8.84 -11.12 -12.36
N VAL A 299 -8.17 -10.05 -12.77
CA VAL A 299 -6.92 -10.11 -13.52
C VAL A 299 -6.01 -8.95 -13.13
N ARG A 300 -4.72 -9.21 -12.96
CA ARG A 300 -3.77 -8.13 -12.70
C ARG A 300 -3.73 -7.19 -13.92
N PRO A 301 -3.82 -5.84 -13.75
CA PRO A 301 -3.89 -4.91 -14.85
C PRO A 301 -2.58 -4.89 -15.65
N SER A 302 -2.69 -4.64 -16.96
CA SER A 302 -1.53 -4.45 -17.84
C SER A 302 -0.76 -3.16 -17.49
N ALA A 303 0.51 -3.10 -17.89
CA ALA A 303 1.35 -1.91 -17.77
C ALA A 303 0.70 -0.69 -18.43
N GLU A 304 0.16 -0.88 -19.63
CA GLU A 304 -0.54 0.16 -20.39
C GLU A 304 -1.75 0.72 -19.64
N ARG A 305 -2.62 -0.16 -19.11
CA ARG A 305 -3.79 0.25 -18.32
C ARG A 305 -3.38 1.07 -17.09
N MET A 306 -2.34 0.61 -16.37
CA MET A 306 -1.83 1.33 -15.20
C MET A 306 -1.30 2.72 -15.55
N LEU A 307 -0.56 2.85 -16.66
CA LEU A 307 0.00 4.12 -17.12
C LEU A 307 -1.11 5.10 -17.53
N ASN A 308 -2.09 4.64 -18.31
CA ASN A 308 -3.20 5.47 -18.77
C ASN A 308 -4.07 5.96 -17.61
N LEU A 309 -4.37 5.09 -16.64
CA LEU A 309 -5.10 5.47 -15.42
C LEU A 309 -4.30 6.45 -14.56
N ALA A 310 -2.97 6.26 -14.42
CA ALA A 310 -2.13 7.18 -13.66
C ALA A 310 -2.04 8.57 -14.29
N LEU A 311 -1.94 8.65 -15.62
CA LEU A 311 -1.95 9.91 -16.37
C LEU A 311 -3.28 10.67 -16.18
N SER A 312 -4.40 9.97 -16.36
CA SER A 312 -5.72 10.55 -16.12
C SER A 312 -5.92 10.98 -14.67
N HIS A 313 -5.42 10.17 -13.73
CA HIS A 313 -5.47 10.48 -12.30
C HIS A 313 -4.65 11.72 -11.97
N ARG A 314 -3.46 11.88 -12.55
CA ARG A 314 -2.65 13.08 -12.41
C ARG A 314 -3.43 14.33 -12.81
N SER A 315 -4.05 14.33 -13.99
CA SER A 315 -4.85 15.47 -14.47
C SER A 315 -6.03 15.78 -13.54
N ILE A 316 -6.71 14.73 -13.01
CA ILE A 316 -7.79 14.90 -12.02
C ILE A 316 -7.25 15.52 -10.73
N LEU A 317 -6.12 15.05 -10.20
CA LEU A 317 -5.53 15.61 -8.99
C LEU A 317 -5.16 17.07 -9.16
N GLU A 318 -4.56 17.42 -10.30
CA GLU A 318 -4.20 18.80 -10.66
C GLU A 318 -5.45 19.71 -10.76
N GLU A 319 -6.56 19.24 -11.35
CA GLU A 319 -7.86 19.96 -11.41
C GLU A 319 -8.35 20.36 -10.01
N TYR A 320 -8.16 19.51 -9.00
CA TYR A 320 -8.60 19.78 -7.61
C TYR A 320 -7.46 20.32 -6.72
N GLY A 321 -6.28 20.59 -7.28
CA GLY A 321 -5.10 21.10 -6.57
C GLY A 321 -4.58 20.10 -5.54
N LEU A 322 -4.66 18.80 -5.79
CA LEU A 322 -4.13 17.72 -4.96
C LEU A 322 -2.80 17.22 -5.50
N ASN A 323 -1.94 16.74 -4.59
CA ASN A 323 -0.61 16.27 -4.97
C ASN A 323 -0.15 15.12 -4.09
N THR A 324 0.23 13.99 -4.70
CA THR A 324 0.75 12.79 -4.01
C THR A 324 2.09 13.05 -3.31
N LEU A 325 2.90 13.99 -3.80
CA LEU A 325 4.21 14.31 -3.24
C LEU A 325 4.14 15.06 -1.89
N LEU A 326 2.97 15.61 -1.53
CA LEU A 326 2.76 16.32 -0.28
C LEU A 326 2.45 15.40 0.91
N PHE A 327 2.29 14.10 0.65
CA PHE A 327 2.15 13.11 1.71
C PHE A 327 3.52 12.74 2.29
N ASN A 328 3.57 12.61 3.60
CA ASN A 328 4.79 12.32 4.34
C ASN A 328 4.86 10.86 4.81
N THR A 329 3.76 10.10 4.71
CA THR A 329 3.65 8.75 5.25
C THR A 329 3.05 7.76 4.25
N MET A 330 3.04 6.49 4.61
CA MET A 330 2.37 5.37 3.94
C MET A 330 2.71 5.20 2.45
N CYS A 331 1.71 4.92 1.61
CA CYS A 331 1.91 4.50 0.22
C CYS A 331 2.45 5.61 -0.67
N HIS A 332 1.96 6.85 -0.53
CA HIS A 332 2.44 7.98 -1.32
C HIS A 332 3.91 8.34 -1.03
N LYS A 333 4.38 8.09 0.20
CA LYS A 333 5.81 8.22 0.54
C LYS A 333 6.63 7.02 0.07
N CYS A 334 6.03 5.83 0.07
CA CYS A 334 6.68 4.59 -0.34
C CYS A 334 6.76 4.45 -1.88
N THR A 335 5.67 4.69 -2.61
CA THR A 335 5.50 4.60 -4.08
C THR A 335 5.86 3.25 -4.72
N GLY A 336 6.08 2.20 -3.91
CA GLY A 336 6.61 0.93 -4.41
C GLY A 336 5.59 0.01 -5.09
N CYS A 337 4.29 0.22 -4.90
CA CYS A 337 3.27 -0.76 -5.30
C CYS A 337 2.26 -0.23 -6.34
N GLU A 338 2.51 0.91 -6.93
CA GLU A 338 1.62 1.59 -7.87
C GLU A 338 2.41 2.47 -8.85
N ILE A 339 1.76 2.96 -9.90
CA ILE A 339 2.25 4.11 -10.66
C ILE A 339 1.69 5.35 -9.97
N SER A 340 2.57 6.08 -9.28
CA SER A 340 2.19 7.29 -8.55
C SER A 340 2.07 8.49 -9.51
N PRO A 341 0.93 9.21 -9.55
CA PRO A 341 0.67 10.22 -10.57
C PRO A 341 1.75 11.31 -10.71
N GLN A 342 2.17 11.96 -9.62
CA GLN A 342 3.15 13.03 -9.71
C GLN A 342 4.61 12.56 -9.53
N GLN A 343 4.83 11.34 -9.05
CA GLN A 343 6.18 10.78 -8.88
C GLN A 343 6.67 10.11 -10.17
N ASP A 344 5.81 9.37 -10.84
CA ASP A 344 6.19 8.46 -11.92
C ASP A 344 5.80 8.98 -13.31
N VAL A 345 4.70 9.74 -13.42
CA VAL A 345 4.13 10.19 -14.70
C VAL A 345 4.45 11.65 -15.02
#